data_1bb46aff7b1e982c0bd94642e1b79815
#
_entry.id   1bb46aff7b1e982c0bd94642e1b79815
#
_cell.length_a   1.000
_cell.length_b   1.000
_cell.length_c   1.000
_cell.angle_alpha   90.00
_cell.angle_beta   90.00
_cell.angle_gamma   90.00
#
_symmetry.space_group_name_H-M   'P 1'
#
loop_
_entity.id
_entity.type
_entity.pdbx_description
1 polymer ?
#
loop_
_entity_poly.entity_id
_entity_poly.type
_entity_poly.pdbx_seq_one_letter_code
_entity_poly.pdbx_strand_id
1 'polypeptide(L)'
;LLLIFSLTLIFSCDMETIIDLEVPPHKPVLVLNGILDTDTTAAVVISHSVSAFSTGNPSFIQDAEVLLFDDIEENPIDSLKIDMSNLVLVNYVNEYQQESLPMYYYRGITIPTSDKNYRIVVNHPDYSSISASTYIPSSIEINNISIDTITDEELIGVSFNFQDDPFKKDYYRIKMFTSCEKKGGKRSRGDAILLSNEPSFGSINFFELLFTGYTFVGREVVFTDDLFDGQNKNISLDIPVDKYLEPSEYDEKIDEENYFKCDTIILEFSTFSDDTYSYYNSLSDHDEKGELNIFGGEVVPVYSNVNNGLGVFISTNAQEVPIRPRPATK
;
A
#
# COMPACT_ATOMS: atom_id res chain seq x y z
N LEU A 1 2.63 50.62 -42.35
CA LEU A 1 3.03 50.34 -40.93
C LEU A 1 2.50 48.99 -40.44
N LEU A 2 1.24 48.66 -40.68
CA LEU A 2 0.63 47.37 -40.27
C LEU A 2 1.30 46.15 -40.92
N LEU A 3 1.75 46.27 -42.17
CA LEU A 3 2.37 45.21 -42.93
C LEU A 3 3.82 44.93 -42.44
N ILE A 4 4.53 45.94 -41.95
CA ILE A 4 5.87 45.82 -41.37
C ILE A 4 5.79 45.16 -39.97
N PHE A 5 4.76 45.46 -39.18
CA PHE A 5 4.51 44.83 -37.88
C PHE A 5 4.13 43.36 -38.00
N SER A 6 3.41 42.97 -39.09
CA SER A 6 3.07 41.59 -39.38
C SER A 6 4.28 40.76 -39.79
N LEU A 7 5.32 41.34 -40.36
CA LEU A 7 6.52 40.61 -40.85
C LEU A 7 7.51 40.31 -39.71
N THR A 8 7.47 41.04 -38.60
CA THR A 8 8.33 40.82 -37.43
C THR A 8 7.86 39.65 -36.54
N LEU A 9 6.61 39.21 -36.70
CA LEU A 9 6.08 38.06 -35.94
C LEU A 9 6.45 36.67 -36.49
N ILE A 10 7.12 36.62 -37.67
CA ILE A 10 7.47 35.35 -38.33
C ILE A 10 8.87 34.84 -37.93
N PHE A 11 9.67 35.65 -37.27
CA PHE A 11 10.96 35.20 -36.72
C PHE A 11 10.77 34.74 -35.29
N SER A 12 9.98 33.68 -35.05
CA SER A 12 10.04 32.87 -33.88
C SER A 12 11.34 32.03 -34.01
N CYS A 13 12.42 32.48 -33.38
CA CYS A 13 13.61 31.68 -33.24
C CYS A 13 13.21 30.41 -32.50
N ASP A 14 13.45 29.31 -33.15
CA ASP A 14 13.46 27.99 -32.52
C ASP A 14 14.60 28.00 -31.49
N MET A 15 14.27 28.22 -30.23
CA MET A 15 15.24 28.21 -29.12
C MET A 15 15.31 26.82 -28.50
N GLU A 16 15.35 25.79 -29.34
CA GLU A 16 15.64 24.44 -28.89
C GLU A 16 17.14 24.35 -28.60
N THR A 17 17.49 24.49 -27.32
CA THR A 17 18.85 24.25 -26.87
C THR A 17 18.96 22.78 -26.52
N ILE A 18 19.55 21.98 -27.43
CA ILE A 18 19.92 20.58 -27.13
C ILE A 18 21.09 20.63 -26.15
N ILE A 19 20.81 20.32 -24.89
CA ILE A 19 21.86 20.10 -23.90
C ILE A 19 22.23 18.63 -23.97
N ASP A 20 23.44 18.36 -24.43
CA ASP A 20 24.02 17.00 -24.39
C ASP A 20 24.43 16.72 -22.94
N LEU A 21 23.57 16.02 -22.21
CA LEU A 21 23.80 15.67 -20.82
C LEU A 21 24.53 14.32 -20.79
N GLU A 22 25.80 14.32 -20.38
CA GLU A 22 26.53 13.09 -20.11
C GLU A 22 25.89 12.39 -18.90
N VAL A 23 25.09 11.34 -19.17
CA VAL A 23 24.49 10.50 -18.13
C VAL A 23 25.55 9.55 -17.60
N PRO A 24 25.88 9.60 -16.29
CA PRO A 24 26.82 8.64 -15.71
C PRO A 24 26.36 7.19 -15.92
N PRO A 25 27.27 6.26 -16.17
CA PRO A 25 26.92 4.86 -16.36
C PRO A 25 26.27 4.32 -15.09
N HIS A 26 25.06 3.77 -15.22
CA HIS A 26 24.36 3.13 -14.12
C HIS A 26 25.02 1.77 -13.79
N LYS A 27 25.38 1.56 -12.54
CA LYS A 27 25.80 0.26 -12.04
C LYS A 27 24.60 -0.39 -11.32
N PRO A 28 24.01 -1.45 -11.87
CA PRO A 28 22.88 -2.11 -11.24
C PRO A 28 23.19 -2.63 -9.84
N VAL A 29 22.26 -2.49 -8.93
CA VAL A 29 22.29 -3.04 -7.57
C VAL A 29 21.08 -3.91 -7.34
N LEU A 30 21.15 -4.83 -6.38
CA LEU A 30 20.01 -5.64 -5.97
C LEU A 30 18.90 -4.76 -5.36
N VAL A 31 17.68 -5.12 -5.65
CA VAL A 31 16.46 -4.52 -5.08
C VAL A 31 15.70 -5.62 -4.36
N LEU A 32 15.42 -5.39 -3.09
CA LEU A 32 14.67 -6.28 -2.21
C LEU A 32 13.34 -5.63 -1.86
N ASN A 33 12.23 -6.33 -2.12
CA ASN A 33 10.91 -5.92 -1.64
C ASN A 33 10.24 -7.07 -0.92
N GLY A 34 9.85 -6.85 0.33
CA GLY A 34 9.19 -7.84 1.14
C GLY A 34 8.43 -7.25 2.32
N ILE A 35 7.30 -7.88 2.63
CA ILE A 35 6.50 -7.58 3.82
C ILE A 35 6.37 -8.88 4.60
N LEU A 36 6.79 -8.87 5.86
CA LEU A 36 6.54 -9.96 6.79
C LEU A 36 5.19 -9.75 7.48
N ASP A 37 4.48 -10.85 7.64
CA ASP A 37 3.20 -10.92 8.34
C ASP A 37 3.18 -12.14 9.25
N THR A 38 2.41 -12.09 10.33
CA THR A 38 2.27 -13.21 11.27
C THR A 38 1.38 -14.34 10.78
N ASP A 39 0.62 -14.12 9.70
CA ASP A 39 -0.35 -15.09 9.17
C ASP A 39 0.16 -15.88 7.96
N THR A 40 1.27 -15.43 7.35
CA THR A 40 1.80 -16.04 6.13
C THR A 40 3.27 -16.37 6.23
N THR A 41 3.73 -17.32 5.41
CA THR A 41 5.16 -17.61 5.32
C THR A 41 5.93 -16.45 4.72
N ALA A 42 7.15 -16.21 5.22
CA ALA A 42 8.03 -15.16 4.72
C ALA A 42 8.18 -15.24 3.20
N ALA A 43 7.95 -14.12 2.52
CA ALA A 43 8.05 -14.03 1.08
C ALA A 43 8.62 -12.67 0.66
N VAL A 44 9.55 -12.68 -0.30
CA VAL A 44 10.18 -11.47 -0.84
C VAL A 44 10.36 -11.57 -2.35
N VAL A 45 10.49 -10.41 -2.98
CA VAL A 45 10.82 -10.29 -4.40
C VAL A 45 12.23 -9.70 -4.54
N ILE A 46 13.04 -10.31 -5.40
CA ILE A 46 14.39 -9.85 -5.71
C ILE A 46 14.46 -9.43 -7.18
N SER A 47 14.91 -8.21 -7.40
CA SER A 47 15.16 -7.68 -8.75
C SER A 47 16.47 -6.88 -8.77
N HIS A 48 16.78 -6.24 -9.88
CA HIS A 48 17.87 -5.28 -9.96
C HIS A 48 17.38 -3.90 -10.38
N SER A 49 18.12 -2.87 -9.99
CA SER A 49 17.83 -1.50 -10.37
C SER A 49 18.12 -1.26 -11.84
N VAL A 50 17.31 -0.42 -12.49
CA VAL A 50 17.52 0.06 -13.87
C VAL A 50 17.86 1.55 -13.84
N SER A 51 18.55 2.02 -14.89
CA SER A 51 18.82 3.45 -15.03
C SER A 51 17.51 4.20 -15.30
N ALA A 52 17.37 5.40 -14.71
CA ALA A 52 16.23 6.28 -15.00
C ALA A 52 16.11 6.67 -16.48
N PHE A 53 17.20 6.54 -17.24
CA PHE A 53 17.24 6.83 -18.69
C PHE A 53 17.23 5.56 -19.55
N SER A 54 17.01 4.40 -18.94
CA SER A 54 16.89 3.12 -19.66
C SER A 54 15.45 2.90 -20.08
N THR A 55 15.28 2.44 -21.32
CA THR A 55 13.98 1.94 -21.81
C THR A 55 13.75 0.47 -21.43
N GLY A 56 14.68 -0.15 -20.71
CA GLY A 56 14.57 -1.55 -20.27
C GLY A 56 13.70 -1.69 -19.03
N ASN A 57 12.88 -2.74 -19.00
CA ASN A 57 12.09 -3.09 -17.82
C ASN A 57 12.99 -3.73 -16.74
N PRO A 58 12.68 -3.55 -15.45
CA PRO A 58 13.37 -4.29 -14.40
C PRO A 58 13.17 -5.79 -14.60
N SER A 59 14.22 -6.57 -14.42
CA SER A 59 14.12 -8.03 -14.45
C SER A 59 14.27 -8.62 -13.06
N PHE A 60 13.49 -9.68 -12.79
CA PHE A 60 13.54 -10.39 -11.53
C PHE A 60 14.73 -11.38 -11.53
N ILE A 61 15.42 -11.43 -10.40
CA ILE A 61 16.52 -12.35 -10.16
C ILE A 61 15.95 -13.65 -9.60
N GLN A 62 16.29 -14.78 -10.23
CA GLN A 62 15.70 -16.09 -9.90
C GLN A 62 16.67 -17.06 -9.23
N ASP A 63 17.95 -16.71 -9.15
CA ASP A 63 19.04 -17.55 -8.67
C ASP A 63 19.82 -16.95 -7.48
N ALA A 64 19.20 -15.99 -6.78
CA ALA A 64 19.76 -15.44 -5.56
C ALA A 64 19.66 -16.45 -4.40
N GLU A 65 20.63 -16.41 -3.50
CA GLU A 65 20.54 -17.03 -2.19
C GLU A 65 19.86 -16.03 -1.21
N VAL A 66 18.71 -16.41 -0.68
CA VAL A 66 17.91 -15.55 0.21
C VAL A 66 17.78 -16.23 1.57
N LEU A 67 18.33 -15.62 2.60
CA LEU A 67 18.43 -16.17 3.96
C LEU A 67 17.69 -15.27 4.95
N LEU A 68 16.80 -15.87 5.74
CA LEU A 68 16.08 -15.21 6.83
C LEU A 68 16.69 -15.58 8.16
N PHE A 69 16.88 -14.60 9.02
CA PHE A 69 17.42 -14.75 10.37
C PHE A 69 16.42 -14.19 11.38
N ASP A 70 16.37 -14.82 12.55
CA ASP A 70 15.86 -14.23 13.79
C ASP A 70 17.02 -13.40 14.40
N ASP A 71 16.72 -12.31 15.09
CA ASP A 71 17.74 -11.38 15.63
C ASP A 71 18.69 -12.04 16.66
N ILE A 72 18.26 -13.15 17.23
CA ILE A 72 18.98 -13.88 18.29
C ILE A 72 19.91 -14.95 17.68
N GLU A 73 19.62 -15.42 16.48
CA GLU A 73 20.29 -16.57 15.88
C GLU A 73 21.40 -16.16 14.91
N GLU A 74 22.61 -16.74 15.07
CA GLU A 74 23.70 -16.56 14.12
C GLU A 74 23.46 -17.33 12.81
N ASN A 75 22.70 -18.42 12.87
CA ASN A 75 22.34 -19.22 11.70
C ASN A 75 21.01 -18.78 11.12
N PRO A 76 20.83 -18.88 9.78
CA PRO A 76 19.55 -18.59 9.18
C PRO A 76 18.47 -19.57 9.68
N ILE A 77 17.33 -19.03 10.07
CA ILE A 77 16.16 -19.83 10.46
C ILE A 77 15.41 -20.38 9.24
N ASP A 78 15.60 -19.75 8.07
CA ASP A 78 14.99 -20.17 6.81
C ASP A 78 15.88 -19.80 5.63
N SER A 79 15.74 -20.56 4.54
CA SER A 79 16.34 -20.30 3.24
C SER A 79 15.24 -20.25 2.20
N LEU A 80 14.84 -19.04 1.84
CA LEU A 80 13.73 -18.82 0.93
C LEU A 80 14.08 -19.31 -0.48
N LYS A 81 13.13 -19.99 -1.12
CA LYS A 81 13.29 -20.53 -2.47
C LYS A 81 12.25 -19.91 -3.40
N ILE A 82 12.63 -19.84 -4.67
CA ILE A 82 11.72 -19.29 -5.68
C ILE A 82 10.47 -20.16 -5.79
N ASP A 83 9.32 -19.54 -5.69
CA ASP A 83 8.01 -20.19 -5.82
C ASP A 83 7.52 -20.08 -7.27
N MET A 84 7.85 -21.08 -8.06
CA MET A 84 7.45 -21.15 -9.47
C MET A 84 5.97 -21.50 -9.68
N SER A 85 5.26 -21.89 -8.61
CA SER A 85 3.83 -22.27 -8.69
C SER A 85 2.89 -21.07 -8.59
N ASN A 86 3.36 -19.96 -8.02
CA ASN A 86 2.59 -18.73 -7.80
C ASN A 86 3.19 -17.56 -8.59
N LEU A 87 2.93 -17.56 -9.90
CA LEU A 87 3.28 -16.43 -10.75
C LEU A 87 2.29 -15.29 -10.52
N VAL A 88 2.79 -14.13 -10.14
CA VAL A 88 2.03 -12.89 -10.07
C VAL A 88 2.40 -12.02 -11.27
N LEU A 89 1.40 -11.59 -12.02
CA LEU A 89 1.59 -10.63 -13.10
C LEU A 89 1.36 -9.23 -12.54
N VAL A 90 2.42 -8.43 -12.50
CA VAL A 90 2.32 -7.01 -12.15
C VAL A 90 2.01 -6.23 -13.43
N ASN A 91 0.84 -5.63 -13.48
CA ASN A 91 0.48 -4.75 -14.59
C ASN A 91 1.20 -3.43 -14.43
N TYR A 92 2.03 -3.13 -15.40
CA TYR A 92 2.78 -1.92 -15.50
C TYR A 92 2.18 -1.06 -16.62
N VAL A 93 1.82 0.16 -16.32
CA VAL A 93 1.29 1.11 -17.29
C VAL A 93 2.44 2.04 -17.70
N ASN A 94 2.94 1.85 -18.90
CA ASN A 94 3.80 2.83 -19.55
C ASN A 94 2.90 3.78 -20.35
N GLU A 95 3.33 5.02 -20.62
CA GLU A 95 2.55 6.07 -21.31
C GLU A 95 1.80 5.60 -22.58
N TYR A 96 2.18 4.47 -23.17
CA TYR A 96 1.64 3.97 -24.44
C TYR A 96 1.19 2.50 -24.44
N GLN A 97 1.53 1.70 -23.42
CA GLN A 97 1.22 0.26 -23.40
C GLN A 97 1.02 -0.25 -21.97
N GLN A 98 0.07 -1.15 -21.81
CA GLN A 98 -0.08 -1.94 -20.60
C GLN A 98 0.76 -3.22 -20.76
N GLU A 99 1.84 -3.32 -20.00
CA GLU A 99 2.70 -4.51 -19.96
C GLU A 99 2.47 -5.26 -18.65
N SER A 100 2.57 -6.57 -18.70
CA SER A 100 2.51 -7.44 -17.52
C SER A 100 3.88 -8.04 -17.27
N LEU A 101 4.50 -7.72 -16.15
CA LEU A 101 5.77 -8.29 -15.73
C LEU A 101 5.53 -9.52 -14.85
N PRO A 102 6.10 -10.68 -15.16
CA PRO A 102 6.05 -11.85 -14.31
C PRO A 102 6.87 -11.60 -13.03
N MET A 103 6.24 -11.75 -11.88
CA MET A 103 6.86 -11.58 -10.59
C MET A 103 6.92 -12.94 -9.88
N TYR A 104 8.11 -13.35 -9.43
CA TYR A 104 8.30 -14.55 -8.65
C TYR A 104 8.70 -14.20 -7.23
N TYR A 105 8.04 -14.84 -6.26
CA TYR A 105 8.42 -14.70 -4.86
C TYR A 105 9.47 -15.74 -4.48
N TYR A 106 10.47 -15.32 -3.72
CA TYR A 106 11.21 -16.21 -2.85
C TYR A 106 10.39 -16.44 -1.61
N ARG A 107 9.99 -17.66 -1.36
CA ARG A 107 9.13 -18.05 -0.24
C ARG A 107 9.85 -19.03 0.68
N GLY A 108 9.69 -18.78 1.98
CA GLY A 108 10.14 -19.69 3.04
C GLY A 108 9.04 -20.62 3.52
N ILE A 109 9.37 -21.39 4.54
CA ILE A 109 8.45 -22.23 5.30
C ILE A 109 8.13 -21.63 6.68
N THR A 110 8.94 -20.68 7.14
CA THR A 110 8.79 -20.00 8.42
C THR A 110 7.66 -18.98 8.36
N ILE A 111 6.71 -19.10 9.29
CA ILE A 111 5.72 -18.05 9.58
C ILE A 111 6.34 -17.19 10.68
N PRO A 112 6.57 -15.88 10.43
CA PRO A 112 7.12 -14.99 11.42
C PRO A 112 6.18 -14.82 12.62
N THR A 113 6.73 -14.49 13.77
CA THR A 113 5.96 -14.21 14.99
C THR A 113 6.17 -12.77 15.44
N SER A 114 5.20 -12.22 16.14
CA SER A 114 5.29 -10.87 16.71
C SER A 114 6.34 -10.76 17.81
N ASP A 115 6.65 -9.51 18.18
CA ASP A 115 7.65 -9.13 19.20
C ASP A 115 9.07 -9.59 18.88
N LYS A 116 9.40 -9.65 17.59
CA LYS A 116 10.71 -10.08 17.12
C LYS A 116 11.23 -9.22 15.97
N ASN A 117 12.56 -9.09 15.96
CA ASN A 117 13.27 -8.58 14.81
C ASN A 117 13.62 -9.73 13.86
N TYR A 118 13.50 -9.46 12.59
CA TYR A 118 13.93 -10.35 11.52
C TYR A 118 14.92 -9.64 10.63
N ARG A 119 15.95 -10.34 10.21
CA ARG A 119 16.96 -9.86 9.27
C ARG A 119 16.98 -10.77 8.05
N ILE A 120 16.99 -10.17 6.86
CA ILE A 120 17.15 -10.87 5.61
C ILE A 120 18.49 -10.53 4.98
N VAL A 121 19.13 -11.53 4.37
CA VAL A 121 20.37 -11.37 3.61
C VAL A 121 20.17 -11.97 2.23
N VAL A 122 20.56 -11.24 1.20
CA VAL A 122 20.49 -11.69 -0.18
C VAL A 122 21.88 -11.67 -0.80
N ASN A 123 22.33 -12.82 -1.29
CA ASN A 123 23.60 -13.00 -1.96
C ASN A 123 23.37 -13.37 -3.44
N HIS A 124 24.19 -12.82 -4.30
CA HIS A 124 24.24 -13.18 -5.71
C HIS A 124 25.67 -12.98 -6.25
N PRO A 125 26.17 -13.87 -7.13
CA PRO A 125 27.57 -13.80 -7.59
C PRO A 125 27.92 -12.51 -8.34
N ASP A 126 26.96 -11.90 -9.06
CA ASP A 126 27.19 -10.72 -9.91
C ASP A 126 26.91 -9.39 -9.19
N TYR A 127 26.39 -9.41 -7.96
CA TYR A 127 26.01 -8.23 -7.19
C TYR A 127 26.62 -8.22 -5.80
N SER A 128 26.75 -7.05 -5.22
CA SER A 128 27.08 -6.94 -3.79
C SER A 128 25.97 -7.52 -2.95
N SER A 129 26.32 -8.24 -1.89
CA SER A 129 25.34 -8.73 -0.92
C SER A 129 24.60 -7.57 -0.25
N ILE A 130 23.30 -7.75 -0.09
CA ILE A 130 22.40 -6.78 0.56
C ILE A 130 21.78 -7.39 1.81
N SER A 131 21.37 -6.53 2.74
CA SER A 131 20.64 -6.94 3.94
C SER A 131 19.66 -5.89 4.39
N ALA A 132 18.60 -6.33 5.06
CA ALA A 132 17.63 -5.44 5.69
C ALA A 132 17.08 -6.10 6.96
N SER A 133 16.55 -5.30 7.86
CA SER A 133 15.93 -5.78 9.10
C SER A 133 14.58 -5.10 9.30
N THR A 134 13.67 -5.79 9.97
CA THR A 134 12.37 -5.24 10.39
C THR A 134 11.92 -5.88 11.70
N TYR A 135 11.16 -5.13 12.49
CA TYR A 135 10.54 -5.61 13.73
C TYR A 135 9.04 -5.83 13.49
N ILE A 136 8.51 -6.97 13.89
CA ILE A 136 7.07 -7.24 13.85
C ILE A 136 6.46 -6.88 15.21
N PRO A 137 5.64 -5.83 15.33
CA PRO A 137 5.04 -5.47 16.61
C PRO A 137 3.95 -6.47 17.02
N SER A 138 3.57 -6.45 18.31
CA SER A 138 2.40 -7.15 18.81
C SER A 138 1.13 -6.64 18.16
N SER A 139 0.14 -7.52 17.99
CA SER A 139 -1.22 -7.08 17.68
C SER A 139 -1.87 -6.41 18.89
N ILE A 140 -2.76 -5.48 18.65
CA ILE A 140 -3.56 -4.83 19.69
C ILE A 140 -4.99 -5.33 19.60
N GLU A 141 -5.56 -5.73 20.76
CA GLU A 141 -6.93 -6.24 20.82
C GLU A 141 -7.95 -5.12 20.54
N ILE A 142 -8.82 -5.38 19.57
CA ILE A 142 -9.95 -4.52 19.25
C ILE A 142 -11.15 -4.92 20.12
N ASN A 143 -11.76 -3.92 20.76
CA ASN A 143 -12.88 -4.10 21.67
C ASN A 143 -14.10 -3.29 21.24
N ASN A 144 -15.28 -3.69 21.74
CA ASN A 144 -16.55 -2.96 21.63
C ASN A 144 -16.92 -2.59 20.18
N ILE A 145 -16.72 -3.53 19.25
CA ILE A 145 -17.11 -3.32 17.85
C ILE A 145 -18.62 -3.16 17.79
N SER A 146 -19.07 -2.03 17.26
CA SER A 146 -20.49 -1.76 17.02
C SER A 146 -20.72 -1.34 15.57
N ILE A 147 -21.90 -1.66 15.08
CA ILE A 147 -22.37 -1.26 13.76
C ILE A 147 -23.68 -0.53 13.96
N ASP A 148 -23.73 0.69 13.46
CA ASP A 148 -24.98 1.41 13.33
C ASP A 148 -25.71 0.95 12.07
N THR A 149 -27.04 0.98 12.15
CA THR A 149 -27.87 0.69 10.99
C THR A 149 -27.70 1.76 9.91
N ILE A 150 -27.92 1.36 8.66
CA ILE A 150 -27.93 2.26 7.51
C ILE A 150 -28.73 3.52 7.83
N THR A 151 -28.07 4.67 7.69
CA THR A 151 -28.70 5.97 7.85
C THR A 151 -29.49 6.35 6.59
N ASP A 152 -30.30 7.43 6.65
CA ASP A 152 -30.94 7.99 5.45
C ASP A 152 -29.93 8.47 4.40
N GLU A 153 -28.66 8.60 4.78
CA GLU A 153 -27.55 8.96 3.88
C GLU A 153 -26.88 7.74 3.22
N GLU A 154 -27.45 6.55 3.36
CA GLU A 154 -26.90 5.30 2.83
C GLU A 154 -25.47 4.99 3.34
N LEU A 155 -25.24 5.25 4.62
CA LEU A 155 -23.98 4.99 5.29
C LEU A 155 -24.12 3.90 6.35
N ILE A 156 -23.09 3.07 6.50
CA ILE A 156 -22.93 2.14 7.63
C ILE A 156 -21.88 2.72 8.57
N GLY A 157 -22.27 3.09 9.78
CA GLY A 157 -21.33 3.46 10.83
C GLY A 157 -20.69 2.22 11.47
N VAL A 158 -19.38 2.21 11.57
CA VAL A 158 -18.60 1.19 12.29
C VAL A 158 -17.76 1.88 13.35
N SER A 159 -17.88 1.46 14.60
CA SER A 159 -17.03 1.96 15.66
C SER A 159 -16.42 0.82 16.48
N PHE A 160 -15.24 1.07 17.01
CA PHE A 160 -14.50 0.14 17.87
C PHE A 160 -13.51 0.92 18.73
N ASN A 161 -12.96 0.27 19.76
CA ASN A 161 -11.90 0.86 20.54
C ASN A 161 -10.75 -0.13 20.76
N PHE A 162 -9.60 0.41 21.12
CA PHE A 162 -8.41 -0.34 21.52
C PHE A 162 -7.62 0.46 22.57
N GLN A 163 -6.78 -0.26 23.33
CA GLN A 163 -5.88 0.34 24.32
C GLN A 163 -4.50 0.46 23.71
N ASP A 164 -3.98 1.67 23.64
CA ASP A 164 -2.63 1.99 23.20
C ASP A 164 -1.58 1.73 24.31
N ASP A 165 -0.33 1.39 23.90
CA ASP A 165 0.77 1.11 24.83
C ASP A 165 1.53 2.41 25.17
N PRO A 166 1.53 2.90 26.42
CA PRO A 166 2.18 4.16 26.78
C PRO A 166 3.72 4.12 26.79
N PHE A 167 4.34 2.98 26.48
CA PHE A 167 5.79 2.81 26.59
C PHE A 167 6.54 2.80 25.27
N LYS A 168 5.83 2.89 24.18
CA LYS A 168 6.42 2.90 22.83
C LYS A 168 5.56 3.75 21.89
N LYS A 169 6.17 4.22 20.83
CA LYS A 169 5.44 4.82 19.72
C LYS A 169 4.85 3.72 18.84
N ASP A 170 3.56 3.77 18.64
CA ASP A 170 2.81 2.81 17.86
C ASP A 170 2.29 3.40 16.53
N TYR A 171 2.23 2.55 15.54
CA TYR A 171 1.76 2.87 14.19
C TYR A 171 0.67 1.90 13.78
N TYR A 172 -0.39 2.42 13.22
CA TYR A 172 -1.62 1.70 12.94
C TYR A 172 -2.07 1.84 11.50
N ARG A 173 -2.73 0.81 10.98
CA ARG A 173 -3.47 0.89 9.74
C ARG A 173 -4.87 0.30 9.91
N ILE A 174 -5.84 0.97 9.29
CA ILE A 174 -7.20 0.46 9.13
C ILE A 174 -7.50 0.29 7.65
N LYS A 175 -7.99 -0.88 7.29
CA LYS A 175 -8.65 -1.18 6.02
C LYS A 175 -10.00 -1.80 6.29
N MET A 176 -10.92 -1.62 5.36
CA MET A 176 -12.14 -2.40 5.37
C MET A 176 -12.39 -3.00 3.99
N PHE A 177 -12.89 -4.22 4.01
CA PHE A 177 -13.24 -4.94 2.78
C PHE A 177 -14.70 -5.32 2.83
N THR A 178 -15.34 -5.30 1.68
CA THR A 178 -16.61 -5.96 1.49
C THR A 178 -16.37 -7.38 1.02
N SER A 179 -17.09 -8.33 1.59
CA SER A 179 -17.08 -9.71 1.15
C SER A 179 -18.41 -10.04 0.50
N CYS A 180 -18.34 -10.34 -0.80
CA CYS A 180 -19.51 -10.54 -1.64
C CYS A 180 -19.51 -11.95 -2.22
N GLU A 181 -20.66 -12.62 -2.17
CA GLU A 181 -20.88 -13.94 -2.77
C GLU A 181 -21.33 -13.79 -4.21
N LYS A 182 -20.63 -14.47 -5.14
CA LYS A 182 -21.02 -14.59 -6.54
C LYS A 182 -22.01 -15.76 -6.72
N LYS A 183 -22.82 -15.72 -7.78
CA LYS A 183 -23.60 -16.87 -8.21
C LYS A 183 -22.68 -18.11 -8.37
N GLY A 184 -22.93 -19.15 -7.61
CA GLY A 184 -22.06 -20.33 -7.52
C GLY A 184 -21.24 -20.45 -6.23
N GLY A 185 -21.47 -19.57 -5.25
CA GLY A 185 -20.92 -19.69 -3.89
C GLY A 185 -19.48 -19.21 -3.72
N LYS A 186 -18.82 -18.75 -4.79
CA LYS A 186 -17.46 -18.18 -4.67
C LYS A 186 -17.54 -16.76 -4.11
N ARG A 187 -16.80 -16.47 -3.05
CA ARG A 187 -16.70 -15.12 -2.47
C ARG A 187 -15.56 -14.31 -3.11
N SER A 188 -15.78 -13.02 -3.23
CA SER A 188 -14.77 -12.03 -3.62
C SER A 188 -14.67 -10.94 -2.57
N ARG A 189 -13.50 -10.33 -2.45
CA ARG A 189 -13.26 -9.17 -1.59
C ARG A 189 -13.10 -7.94 -2.47
N GLY A 190 -13.60 -6.81 -1.99
CA GLY A 190 -13.39 -5.49 -2.58
C GLY A 190 -13.04 -4.49 -1.49
N ASP A 191 -12.16 -3.52 -1.79
CA ASP A 191 -11.81 -2.47 -0.85
C ASP A 191 -13.00 -1.54 -0.63
N ALA A 192 -13.32 -1.26 0.64
CA ALA A 192 -14.31 -0.26 1.01
C ALA A 192 -13.71 1.15 1.02
N ILE A 193 -14.53 2.16 0.74
CA ILE A 193 -14.19 3.55 1.00
C ILE A 193 -14.50 3.85 2.45
N LEU A 194 -13.55 4.45 3.15
CA LEU A 194 -13.65 4.87 4.54
C LEU A 194 -13.86 6.38 4.59
N LEU A 195 -14.84 6.82 5.36
CA LEU A 195 -15.12 8.21 5.64
C LEU A 195 -14.96 8.43 7.14
N SER A 196 -14.28 9.49 7.58
CA SER A 196 -14.12 9.78 9.00
C SER A 196 -13.81 11.24 9.29
N ASN A 197 -14.17 11.68 10.48
CA ASN A 197 -13.78 12.97 11.07
C ASN A 197 -12.78 12.78 12.23
N GLU A 198 -12.10 11.64 12.28
CA GLU A 198 -11.14 11.30 13.32
C GLU A 198 -9.86 12.14 13.18
N PRO A 199 -9.50 12.97 14.19
CA PRO A 199 -8.35 13.87 14.09
C PRO A 199 -6.99 13.17 13.96
N SER A 200 -6.87 11.90 14.40
CA SER A 200 -5.63 11.14 14.30
C SER A 200 -5.34 10.61 12.88
N PHE A 201 -6.25 10.78 11.94
CA PHE A 201 -6.08 10.29 10.57
C PHE A 201 -5.31 11.23 9.63
N GLY A 202 -4.66 12.24 10.18
CA GLY A 202 -3.77 13.11 9.42
C GLY A 202 -4.32 14.50 9.16
N SER A 203 -3.73 15.20 8.18
CA SER A 203 -4.11 16.56 7.85
C SER A 203 -5.47 16.63 7.18
N ILE A 204 -6.26 17.63 7.57
CA ILE A 204 -7.57 17.90 6.99
C ILE A 204 -7.41 18.31 5.53
N ASN A 205 -7.96 17.52 4.61
CA ASN A 205 -8.16 17.94 3.24
C ASN A 205 -9.39 18.87 3.17
N PHE A 206 -9.14 20.17 3.04
CA PHE A 206 -10.20 21.18 3.04
C PHE A 206 -11.21 20.99 1.91
N PHE A 207 -10.77 20.55 0.74
CA PHE A 207 -11.67 20.28 -0.39
C PHE A 207 -12.57 19.08 -0.10
N GLU A 208 -12.02 17.98 0.43
CA GLU A 208 -12.83 16.82 0.80
C GLU A 208 -13.83 17.16 1.88
N LEU A 209 -13.43 17.88 2.92
CA LEU A 209 -14.33 18.35 3.97
C LEU A 209 -15.49 19.19 3.40
N LEU A 210 -15.20 20.08 2.43
CA LEU A 210 -16.21 20.94 1.82
C LEU A 210 -17.24 20.16 1.01
N PHE A 211 -16.82 19.11 0.30
CA PHE A 211 -17.69 18.35 -0.61
C PHE A 211 -18.33 17.13 0.04
N THR A 212 -17.67 16.50 1.00
CA THR A 212 -18.14 15.25 1.63
C THR A 212 -18.61 15.42 3.07
N GLY A 213 -18.19 16.49 3.74
CA GLY A 213 -18.38 16.66 5.19
C GLY A 213 -17.43 15.85 6.06
N TYR A 214 -16.45 15.14 5.46
CA TYR A 214 -15.45 14.34 6.16
C TYR A 214 -14.05 14.92 6.01
N THR A 215 -13.24 14.78 7.06
CA THR A 215 -11.82 15.20 7.05
C THR A 215 -10.91 14.15 6.40
N PHE A 216 -11.36 12.90 6.38
CA PHE A 216 -10.68 11.78 5.75
C PHE A 216 -11.63 11.03 4.81
N VAL A 217 -11.15 10.78 3.58
CA VAL A 217 -11.80 9.93 2.57
C VAL A 217 -10.72 9.08 1.91
N GLY A 218 -10.80 7.76 2.03
CA GLY A 218 -9.78 6.89 1.45
C GLY A 218 -10.14 5.41 1.57
N ARG A 219 -9.29 4.54 1.04
CA ARG A 219 -9.47 3.08 1.13
C ARG A 219 -8.69 2.44 2.27
N GLU A 220 -7.68 3.14 2.75
CA GLU A 220 -6.90 2.77 3.93
C GLU A 220 -6.46 4.04 4.64
N VAL A 221 -6.27 3.96 5.93
CA VAL A 221 -5.69 5.01 6.74
C VAL A 221 -4.53 4.47 7.55
N VAL A 222 -3.41 5.20 7.51
CA VAL A 222 -2.22 4.95 8.33
C VAL A 222 -2.07 6.12 9.30
N PHE A 223 -1.90 5.85 10.58
CA PHE A 223 -1.84 6.89 11.60
C PHE A 223 -0.93 6.47 12.77
N THR A 224 -0.61 7.44 13.64
CA THR A 224 0.23 7.26 14.81
C THR A 224 -0.57 7.52 16.10
N ASP A 225 0.01 7.13 17.22
CA ASP A 225 -0.49 7.37 18.58
C ASP A 225 -0.31 8.80 19.10
N ASP A 226 0.32 9.70 18.33
CA ASP A 226 0.72 11.04 18.76
C ASP A 226 -0.37 11.86 19.49
N LEU A 227 -1.65 11.61 19.19
CA LEU A 227 -2.78 12.30 19.79
C LEU A 227 -3.45 11.54 20.95
N PHE A 228 -3.04 10.28 21.22
CA PHE A 228 -3.70 9.43 22.21
C PHE A 228 -2.75 8.44 22.92
N ASP A 229 -1.43 8.69 22.87
CA ASP A 229 -0.39 7.87 23.51
C ASP A 229 -0.82 7.37 24.90
N GLY A 230 -0.81 6.06 25.11
CA GLY A 230 -1.20 5.37 26.33
C GLY A 230 -2.69 5.41 26.69
N GLN A 231 -3.55 5.87 25.80
CA GLN A 231 -4.98 6.03 26.09
C GLN A 231 -5.82 4.93 25.42
N ASN A 232 -7.05 4.77 25.92
CA ASN A 232 -8.06 4.01 25.21
C ASN A 232 -8.60 4.87 24.07
N LYS A 233 -8.34 4.42 22.83
CA LYS A 233 -8.73 5.12 21.61
C LYS A 233 -10.03 4.55 21.06
N ASN A 234 -10.99 5.42 20.80
CA ASN A 234 -12.22 5.09 20.06
C ASN A 234 -12.08 5.57 18.62
N ILE A 235 -12.37 4.70 17.66
CA ILE A 235 -12.40 4.98 16.22
C ILE A 235 -13.84 4.89 15.74
N SER A 236 -14.23 5.82 14.87
CA SER A 236 -15.52 5.82 14.18
C SER A 236 -15.32 6.07 12.69
N LEU A 237 -15.91 5.21 11.89
CA LEU A 237 -15.80 5.19 10.43
C LEU A 237 -17.18 5.03 9.81
N ASP A 238 -17.44 5.74 8.73
CA ASP A 238 -18.61 5.56 7.90
C ASP A 238 -18.23 4.93 6.56
N ILE A 239 -19.06 4.01 6.08
CA ILE A 239 -18.86 3.29 4.83
C ILE A 239 -20.08 3.51 3.94
N PRO A 240 -19.93 4.05 2.71
CA PRO A 240 -21.03 4.16 1.76
C PRO A 240 -21.62 2.79 1.39
N VAL A 241 -22.94 2.69 1.46
CA VAL A 241 -23.68 1.45 1.20
C VAL A 241 -24.00 1.26 -0.27
N ASP A 242 -24.16 2.34 -1.01
CA ASP A 242 -24.63 2.39 -2.39
C ASP A 242 -23.86 1.48 -3.36
N LYS A 243 -22.59 1.19 -3.03
CA LYS A 243 -21.72 0.34 -3.84
C LYS A 243 -21.66 -1.12 -3.40
N TYR A 244 -22.30 -1.49 -2.27
CA TYR A 244 -22.01 -2.75 -1.59
C TYR A 244 -23.21 -3.63 -1.29
N LEU A 245 -24.44 -3.09 -1.26
CA LEU A 245 -25.62 -3.84 -0.83
C LEU A 245 -26.70 -4.02 -1.91
N GLU A 246 -26.67 -3.21 -2.97
CA GLU A 246 -27.57 -3.38 -4.11
C GLU A 246 -26.77 -3.30 -5.42
N PRO A 247 -27.10 -4.13 -6.43
CA PRO A 247 -26.60 -3.89 -7.77
C PRO A 247 -27.11 -2.50 -8.18
N SER A 248 -26.19 -1.60 -8.56
CA SER A 248 -26.56 -0.25 -8.94
C SER A 248 -27.62 -0.30 -10.07
N GLU A 249 -28.71 0.46 -9.97
CA GLU A 249 -29.72 0.61 -11.03
C GLU A 249 -29.11 1.12 -12.36
N TYR A 250 -27.84 1.54 -12.34
CA TYR A 250 -27.10 1.97 -13.53
C TYR A 250 -26.60 0.82 -14.40
N ASP A 251 -26.58 -0.40 -13.90
CA ASP A 251 -26.21 -1.58 -14.67
C ASP A 251 -27.47 -2.28 -15.21
N GLU A 252 -28.24 -1.63 -16.07
CA GLU A 252 -29.33 -2.22 -16.86
C GLU A 252 -28.92 -3.44 -17.72
N LYS A 253 -27.66 -3.85 -17.63
CA LYS A 253 -27.06 -5.03 -18.30
C LYS A 253 -26.21 -5.88 -17.38
N ILE A 254 -26.51 -5.95 -16.08
CA ILE A 254 -25.98 -7.04 -15.28
C ILE A 254 -26.71 -8.30 -15.70
N ASP A 255 -26.09 -9.05 -16.61
CA ASP A 255 -26.47 -10.44 -16.87
C ASP A 255 -26.68 -11.13 -15.53
N GLU A 256 -27.72 -11.96 -15.39
CA GLU A 256 -27.97 -12.77 -14.19
C GLU A 256 -26.74 -13.58 -13.73
N GLU A 257 -25.69 -13.70 -14.57
CA GLU A 257 -24.40 -14.31 -14.26
C GLU A 257 -23.51 -13.48 -13.33
N ASN A 258 -23.69 -12.17 -13.20
CA ASN A 258 -22.83 -11.25 -12.44
C ASN A 258 -23.45 -10.75 -11.13
N TYR A 259 -24.48 -11.42 -10.62
CA TYR A 259 -25.08 -11.06 -9.33
C TYR A 259 -24.12 -11.28 -8.17
N PHE A 260 -23.87 -10.22 -7.40
CA PHE A 260 -23.08 -10.22 -6.17
C PHE A 260 -23.98 -9.93 -4.99
N LYS A 261 -23.87 -10.70 -3.92
CA LYS A 261 -24.50 -10.42 -2.64
C LYS A 261 -23.41 -10.08 -1.62
N CYS A 262 -23.28 -8.81 -1.26
CA CYS A 262 -22.36 -8.35 -0.22
C CYS A 262 -23.08 -8.38 1.12
N ASP A 263 -22.64 -9.22 2.04
CA ASP A 263 -23.29 -9.45 3.34
C ASP A 263 -22.34 -9.29 4.54
N THR A 264 -21.06 -9.08 4.28
CA THR A 264 -20.04 -9.02 5.32
C THR A 264 -19.05 -7.91 5.02
N ILE A 265 -18.76 -7.10 6.02
CA ILE A 265 -17.65 -6.15 6.06
C ILE A 265 -16.54 -6.81 6.87
N ILE A 266 -15.30 -6.74 6.42
CA ILE A 266 -14.14 -7.23 7.15
C ILE A 266 -13.32 -6.02 7.56
N LEU A 267 -13.21 -5.78 8.87
CA LEU A 267 -12.30 -4.80 9.42
C LEU A 267 -10.91 -5.44 9.54
N GLU A 268 -9.93 -4.90 8.85
CA GLU A 268 -8.51 -5.21 9.05
C GLU A 268 -7.88 -4.07 9.85
N PHE A 269 -7.34 -4.42 11.02
CA PHE A 269 -6.60 -3.51 11.88
C PHE A 269 -5.18 -4.05 12.03
N SER A 270 -4.19 -3.24 11.69
CA SER A 270 -2.79 -3.65 11.69
C SER A 270 -1.94 -2.74 12.56
N THR A 271 -0.95 -3.35 13.23
CA THR A 271 0.18 -2.64 13.83
C THR A 271 1.38 -2.71 12.91
N PHE A 272 2.21 -1.68 12.92
CA PHE A 272 3.36 -1.53 12.04
C PHE A 272 4.66 -1.31 12.79
N SER A 273 5.79 -1.64 12.16
CA SER A 273 7.09 -1.12 12.56
C SER A 273 7.28 0.34 12.12
N ASP A 274 8.26 1.02 12.72
CA ASP A 274 8.72 2.35 12.31
C ASP A 274 9.14 2.38 10.82
N ASP A 275 9.85 1.35 10.38
CA ASP A 275 10.25 1.18 8.98
C ASP A 275 9.03 1.13 8.04
N THR A 276 7.99 0.40 8.44
CA THR A 276 6.76 0.27 7.66
C THR A 276 6.03 1.60 7.54
N TYR A 277 5.89 2.31 8.66
CA TYR A 277 5.30 3.64 8.67
C TYR A 277 6.10 4.63 7.80
N SER A 278 7.43 4.64 7.96
CA SER A 278 8.32 5.49 7.15
C SER A 278 8.20 5.22 5.66
N TYR A 279 8.05 3.96 5.27
CA TYR A 279 7.82 3.58 3.88
C TYR A 279 6.50 4.12 3.35
N TYR A 280 5.37 3.86 4.05
CA TYR A 280 4.06 4.32 3.59
C TYR A 280 3.96 5.85 3.54
N ASN A 281 4.53 6.54 4.54
CA ASN A 281 4.52 7.99 4.57
C ASN A 281 5.35 8.60 3.42
N SER A 282 6.54 8.05 3.15
CA SER A 282 7.38 8.52 2.04
C SER A 282 6.77 8.20 0.67
N LEU A 283 6.06 7.08 0.54
CA LEU A 283 5.36 6.72 -0.69
C LEU A 283 4.19 7.68 -0.96
N SER A 284 3.39 8.01 0.06
CA SER A 284 2.33 9.01 -0.05
C SER A 284 2.88 10.38 -0.45
N ASP A 285 3.96 10.82 0.20
CA ASP A 285 4.65 12.06 -0.14
C ASP A 285 5.20 12.06 -1.59
N HIS A 286 5.71 10.91 -2.05
CA HIS A 286 6.20 10.74 -3.42
C HIS A 286 5.08 10.89 -4.44
N ASP A 287 3.94 10.25 -4.18
CA ASP A 287 2.78 10.30 -5.08
C ASP A 287 2.16 11.69 -5.11
N GLU A 288 1.97 12.34 -3.95
CA GLU A 288 1.37 13.67 -3.87
C GLU A 288 2.24 14.79 -4.46
N LYS A 289 3.56 14.75 -4.22
CA LYS A 289 4.51 15.82 -4.61
C LYS A 289 5.23 15.51 -5.92
N GLY A 290 5.32 14.22 -6.30
CA GLY A 290 5.98 13.75 -7.52
C GLY A 290 5.18 14.05 -8.79
N GLU A 291 3.86 14.26 -8.70
CA GLU A 291 3.06 14.66 -9.84
C GLU A 291 3.50 16.02 -10.39
N LEU A 292 3.83 16.05 -11.68
CA LEU A 292 4.18 17.28 -12.40
C LEU A 292 2.96 18.19 -12.49
N ASN A 293 2.93 19.19 -11.62
CA ASN A 293 1.97 20.29 -11.72
C ASN A 293 2.59 21.48 -12.48
N ILE A 294 1.81 22.53 -12.73
CA ILE A 294 2.26 23.75 -13.45
C ILE A 294 3.43 24.49 -12.77
N PHE A 295 3.78 24.13 -11.53
CA PHE A 295 4.90 24.69 -10.77
C PHE A 295 6.11 23.75 -10.70
N GLY A 296 6.07 22.60 -11.38
CA GLY A 296 7.08 21.52 -11.30
C GLY A 296 6.79 20.53 -10.16
N GLY A 297 7.22 19.29 -10.32
CA GLY A 297 7.19 18.26 -9.27
C GLY A 297 8.50 18.26 -8.47
N GLU A 298 8.41 17.91 -7.20
CA GLU A 298 9.59 17.68 -6.34
C GLU A 298 9.92 16.19 -6.34
N VAL A 299 11.20 15.84 -6.48
CA VAL A 299 11.63 14.44 -6.35
C VAL A 299 11.69 14.10 -4.87
N VAL A 300 10.68 13.38 -4.38
CA VAL A 300 10.66 12.86 -3.02
C VAL A 300 11.17 11.42 -3.03
N PRO A 301 12.29 11.11 -2.35
CA PRO A 301 12.78 9.74 -2.30
C PRO A 301 11.85 8.85 -1.45
N VAL A 302 11.54 7.67 -1.95
CA VAL A 302 10.83 6.65 -1.16
C VAL A 302 11.81 6.01 -0.17
N TYR A 303 11.35 5.79 1.05
CA TYR A 303 12.12 5.19 2.13
C TYR A 303 12.67 3.81 1.75
N SER A 304 13.89 3.52 2.18
CA SER A 304 14.56 2.23 2.00
C SER A 304 15.36 1.89 3.26
N ASN A 305 15.21 0.67 3.76
CA ASN A 305 16.02 0.13 4.86
C ASN A 305 17.00 -0.97 4.39
N VAL A 306 17.23 -1.07 3.08
CA VAL A 306 18.12 -2.07 2.48
C VAL A 306 19.54 -1.55 2.43
N ASN A 307 20.46 -2.21 3.15
CA ASN A 307 21.89 -1.91 3.13
C ASN A 307 22.53 -2.43 1.84
N ASN A 308 23.36 -1.60 1.21
CA ASN A 308 24.08 -1.87 -0.05
C ASN A 308 23.18 -2.16 -1.27
N GLY A 309 21.89 -1.87 -1.20
CA GLY A 309 20.91 -2.08 -2.25
C GLY A 309 19.79 -1.07 -2.21
N LEU A 310 18.67 -1.40 -2.84
CA LEU A 310 17.45 -0.61 -2.87
C LEU A 310 16.25 -1.46 -2.45
N GLY A 311 15.10 -0.80 -2.28
CA GLY A 311 13.85 -1.45 -1.93
C GLY A 311 13.55 -1.40 -0.44
N VAL A 312 12.66 -2.27 0.03
CA VAL A 312 12.17 -2.22 1.40
C VAL A 312 11.88 -3.62 1.96
N PHE A 313 12.22 -3.83 3.23
CA PHE A 313 11.87 -5.01 3.98
C PHE A 313 11.17 -4.58 5.26
N ILE A 314 9.85 -4.69 5.26
CA ILE A 314 8.95 -4.15 6.28
C ILE A 314 8.08 -5.24 6.88
N SER A 315 7.30 -4.91 7.89
CA SER A 315 6.44 -5.85 8.58
C SER A 315 5.10 -5.26 8.95
N THR A 316 4.13 -6.14 9.08
CA THR A 316 2.79 -5.85 9.60
C THR A 316 2.35 -6.97 10.53
N ASN A 317 1.48 -6.64 11.47
CA ASN A 317 0.75 -7.62 12.25
C ASN A 317 -0.73 -7.25 12.16
N ALA A 318 -1.42 -7.91 11.23
CA ALA A 318 -2.81 -7.62 10.89
C ALA A 318 -3.76 -8.59 11.59
N GLN A 319 -4.91 -8.09 12.02
CA GLN A 319 -6.02 -8.90 12.48
C GLN A 319 -7.27 -8.56 11.68
N GLU A 320 -8.04 -9.57 11.30
CA GLU A 320 -9.27 -9.40 10.57
C GLU A 320 -10.48 -9.74 11.44
N VAL A 321 -11.46 -8.84 11.46
CA VAL A 321 -12.72 -9.05 12.17
C VAL A 321 -13.87 -8.96 11.18
N PRO A 322 -14.56 -10.08 10.91
CA PRO A 322 -15.75 -10.08 10.05
C PRO A 322 -16.94 -9.48 10.81
N ILE A 323 -17.58 -8.52 10.18
CA ILE A 323 -18.70 -7.76 10.70
C ILE A 323 -19.91 -7.94 9.77
N ARG A 324 -21.08 -8.30 10.31
CA ARG A 324 -22.30 -8.44 9.51
C ARG A 324 -23.28 -7.34 9.85
N PRO A 325 -23.50 -6.37 8.97
CA PRO A 325 -24.54 -5.38 9.14
C PRO A 325 -25.89 -6.05 9.26
N ARG A 326 -26.71 -5.61 10.21
CA ARG A 326 -28.09 -6.08 10.29
C ARG A 326 -28.92 -5.26 9.30
N PRO A 327 -29.75 -5.90 8.46
CA PRO A 327 -30.67 -5.15 7.63
C PRO A 327 -31.57 -4.30 8.54
N ALA A 328 -31.84 -3.05 8.13
CA ALA A 328 -32.79 -2.20 8.81
C ALA A 328 -34.11 -2.97 8.95
N THR A 329 -34.57 -3.12 10.17
CA THR A 329 -35.93 -3.67 10.43
C THR A 329 -36.93 -2.66 9.90
N LYS A 330 -37.63 -3.02 8.80
CA LYS A 330 -38.75 -2.23 8.26
C LYS A 330 -39.87 -2.08 9.28
#